data_27893143aa674131f06d2d06b019d28b
#
_entry.id   27893143aa674131f06d2d06b019d28b
#
_cell.length_a   1.000
_cell.length_b   1.000
_cell.length_c   1.000
_cell.angle_alpha   90.00
_cell.angle_beta   90.00
_cell.angle_gamma   90.00
#
_symmetry.space_group_name_H-M   'P 1'
#
loop_
_entity.id
_entity.type
_entity.pdbx_description
1 polymer ?
#
loop_
_entity_poly.entity_id
_entity_poly.type
_entity_poly.pdbx_seq_one_letter_code
_entity_poly.pdbx_strand_id
1 'polypeptide(L)'
;MKLEVRQVTEVTDSLLEAFGRLMPQLSPRLEAPSGERLRAVAANPSAALFTAESGGAVVGALTLVWYDVPSGRKAWIEDVVVDAAAGGCGAGEALVRAAQAHAA
;
A
#
# COMPACT_ATOMS: atom_id res chain seq x y z
N MET A 1 -20.30 4.96 0.41
CA MET A 1 -19.17 5.23 1.28
C MET A 1 -18.00 5.74 0.45
N LYS A 2 -17.38 6.82 0.90
CA LYS A 2 -16.31 7.44 0.13
C LYS A 2 -14.99 6.70 0.31
N LEU A 3 -14.36 6.36 -0.79
CA LEU A 3 -13.06 5.70 -0.81
C LEU A 3 -11.98 6.73 -1.12
N GLU A 4 -10.93 6.78 -0.30
CA GLU A 4 -9.81 7.68 -0.52
C GLU A 4 -8.52 6.88 -0.60
N VAL A 5 -7.66 7.23 -1.57
CA VAL A 5 -6.32 6.65 -1.69
C VAL A 5 -5.31 7.73 -1.34
N ARG A 6 -4.36 7.37 -0.48
CA ARG A 6 -3.32 8.30 -0.02
C ARG A 6 -1.95 7.66 -0.13
N GLN A 7 -0.95 8.47 -0.45
CA GLN A 7 0.43 8.04 -0.31
C GLN A 7 0.84 8.21 1.15
N VAL A 8 1.44 7.17 1.73
CA VAL A 8 1.89 7.20 3.12
C VAL A 8 3.16 8.03 3.22
N THR A 9 3.12 9.08 4.04
CA THR A 9 4.29 9.93 4.34
C THR A 9 4.69 9.82 5.80
N GLU A 10 3.79 9.33 6.66
CA GLU A 10 4.01 9.20 8.08
C GLU A 10 3.42 7.88 8.57
N VAL A 11 4.17 7.17 9.40
CA VAL A 11 3.71 5.90 9.98
C VAL A 11 3.09 6.17 11.35
N THR A 12 1.79 5.91 11.44
CA THR A 12 1.02 6.10 12.67
C THR A 12 0.69 4.75 13.30
N ASP A 13 0.25 4.77 14.56
CA ASP A 13 -0.21 3.55 15.24
C ASP A 13 -1.40 2.93 14.52
N SER A 14 -2.28 3.76 14.00
CA SER A 14 -3.42 3.33 13.19
C SER A 14 -2.98 2.58 11.94
N LEU A 15 -1.93 3.07 11.27
CA LEU A 15 -1.37 2.39 10.10
C LEU A 15 -0.75 1.05 10.47
N LEU A 16 0.00 1.00 11.59
CA LEU A 16 0.59 -0.24 12.07
C LEU A 16 -0.47 -1.30 12.36
N GLU A 17 -1.55 -0.90 13.03
CA GLU A 17 -2.67 -1.80 13.32
C GLU A 17 -3.30 -2.33 12.04
N ALA A 18 -3.49 -1.45 11.06
CA ALA A 18 -4.06 -1.84 9.77
C ALA A 18 -3.19 -2.88 9.06
N PHE A 19 -1.87 -2.69 9.04
CA PHE A 19 -0.97 -3.65 8.41
C PHE A 19 -0.91 -4.96 9.18
N GLY A 20 -1.07 -4.94 10.51
CA GLY A 20 -1.19 -6.16 11.31
C GLY A 20 -2.41 -6.99 10.90
N ARG A 21 -3.47 -6.34 10.46
CA ARG A 21 -4.70 -6.97 10.00
C ARG A 21 -4.61 -7.39 8.54
N LEU A 22 -3.96 -6.59 7.68
CA LEU A 22 -3.90 -6.81 6.24
C LEU A 22 -2.87 -7.85 5.80
N MET A 23 -1.68 -7.84 6.39
CA MET A 23 -0.59 -8.71 5.91
C MET A 23 -0.91 -10.19 5.96
N PRO A 24 -1.56 -10.73 7.00
CA PRO A 24 -1.96 -12.14 6.98
C PRO A 24 -2.97 -12.48 5.89
N GLN A 25 -3.72 -11.50 5.39
CA GLN A 25 -4.65 -11.70 4.27
C GLN A 25 -3.92 -11.80 2.94
N LEU A 26 -2.75 -11.16 2.83
CA LEU A 26 -1.89 -11.30 1.66
C LEU A 26 -1.23 -12.67 1.63
N SER A 27 -0.68 -13.09 2.78
CA SER A 27 -0.13 -14.43 2.96
C SER A 27 -0.18 -14.79 4.44
N PRO A 28 -0.71 -15.98 4.80
CA PRO A 28 -0.80 -16.38 6.22
C PRO A 28 0.54 -16.48 6.94
N ARG A 29 1.64 -16.55 6.19
CA ARG A 29 2.98 -16.65 6.76
C ARG A 29 3.62 -15.30 7.07
N LEU A 30 3.00 -14.22 6.61
CA LEU A 30 3.54 -12.89 6.82
C LEU A 30 3.18 -12.40 8.22
N GLU A 31 4.19 -11.86 8.91
CA GLU A 31 4.00 -11.20 10.19
C GLU A 31 3.69 -9.72 9.96
N ALA A 32 3.08 -9.10 10.95
CA ALA A 32 2.85 -7.67 10.92
C ALA A 32 4.20 -6.95 10.82
N PRO A 33 4.37 -6.00 9.89
CA PRO A 33 5.61 -5.25 9.79
C PRO A 33 5.79 -4.34 11.00
N SER A 34 7.04 -4.14 11.41
CA SER A 34 7.36 -3.18 12.46
C SER A 34 7.19 -1.75 11.95
N GLY A 35 7.09 -0.80 12.88
CA GLY A 35 7.07 0.61 12.53
C GLY A 35 8.35 1.02 11.80
N GLU A 36 9.49 0.45 12.18
CA GLU A 36 10.77 0.69 11.52
C GLU A 36 10.74 0.23 10.07
N ARG A 37 10.17 -0.96 9.80
CA ARG A 37 10.05 -1.48 8.45
C ARG A 37 9.14 -0.59 7.58
N LEU A 38 7.99 -0.19 8.10
CA LEU A 38 7.07 0.67 7.36
C LEU A 38 7.68 2.05 7.11
N ARG A 39 8.39 2.61 8.08
CA ARG A 39 9.09 3.88 7.89
C ARG A 39 10.16 3.77 6.81
N ALA A 40 10.89 2.65 6.76
CA ALA A 40 11.89 2.43 5.72
C ALA A 40 11.24 2.40 4.33
N VAL A 41 10.09 1.74 4.19
CA VAL A 41 9.37 1.71 2.90
C VAL A 41 8.89 3.12 2.53
N ALA A 42 8.27 3.83 3.47
CA ALA A 42 7.74 5.18 3.20
C ALA A 42 8.85 6.19 2.88
N ALA A 43 10.04 6.03 3.44
CA ALA A 43 11.18 6.92 3.21
C ALA A 43 12.03 6.54 2.00
N ASN A 44 11.81 5.39 1.40
CA ASN A 44 12.59 4.93 0.27
C ASN A 44 12.34 5.83 -0.95
N PRO A 45 13.38 6.48 -1.52
CA PRO A 45 13.19 7.38 -2.67
C PRO A 45 12.77 6.67 -3.95
N SER A 46 12.85 5.34 -3.98
CA SER A 46 12.45 4.52 -5.14
C SER A 46 11.21 3.67 -4.83
N ALA A 47 10.41 4.09 -3.87
CA ALA A 47 9.17 3.40 -3.52
C ALA A 47 8.09 4.41 -3.11
N ALA A 48 6.84 3.99 -3.28
CA ALA A 48 5.69 4.75 -2.79
C ALA A 48 4.70 3.74 -2.20
N LEU A 49 4.34 3.97 -0.95
CA LEU A 49 3.36 3.15 -0.26
C LEU A 49 2.02 3.88 -0.28
N PHE A 50 1.00 3.19 -0.79
CA PHE A 50 -0.35 3.75 -0.86
C PHE A 50 -1.29 2.96 0.04
N THR A 51 -2.23 3.67 0.63
CA THR A 51 -3.34 3.04 1.37
C THR A 51 -4.66 3.50 0.81
N ALA A 52 -5.66 2.63 0.89
CA ALA A 52 -7.04 2.97 0.58
C ALA A 52 -7.81 3.01 1.89
N GLU A 53 -8.57 4.08 2.10
CA GLU A 53 -9.36 4.28 3.30
C GLU A 53 -10.83 4.38 2.93
N SER A 54 -11.66 3.77 3.76
CA SER A 54 -13.11 3.85 3.64
C SER A 54 -13.69 4.11 5.02
N GLY A 55 -14.43 5.20 5.17
CA GLY A 55 -15.00 5.58 6.47
C GLY A 55 -13.95 5.82 7.55
N GLY A 56 -12.77 6.29 7.18
CA GLY A 56 -11.68 6.56 8.11
C GLY A 56 -10.83 5.35 8.48
N ALA A 57 -11.14 4.17 7.95
CA ALA A 57 -10.39 2.94 8.20
C ALA A 57 -9.57 2.54 6.97
N VAL A 58 -8.35 2.08 7.18
CA VAL A 58 -7.52 1.54 6.10
C VAL A 58 -8.06 0.17 5.70
N VAL A 59 -8.46 0.04 4.43
CA VAL A 59 -9.05 -1.19 3.90
C VAL A 59 -8.19 -1.83 2.82
N GLY A 60 -7.07 -1.23 2.46
CA GLY A 60 -6.18 -1.81 1.48
C GLY A 60 -4.85 -1.08 1.43
N ALA A 61 -3.87 -1.73 0.82
CA ALA A 61 -2.53 -1.17 0.66
C ALA A 61 -1.90 -1.69 -0.62
N LEU A 62 -0.96 -0.91 -1.15
CA LEU A 62 -0.19 -1.25 -2.34
C LEU A 62 1.16 -0.55 -2.25
N THR A 63 2.23 -1.25 -2.61
CA THR A 63 3.55 -0.65 -2.72
C THR A 63 3.96 -0.60 -4.18
N LEU A 64 4.38 0.58 -4.65
CA LEU A 64 4.97 0.78 -5.95
C LEU A 64 6.47 0.93 -5.77
N VAL A 65 7.27 0.18 -6.53
CA VAL A 65 8.72 0.31 -6.51
C VAL A 65 9.22 0.54 -7.92
N TRP A 66 10.33 1.27 -8.07
CA TRP A 66 10.93 1.52 -9.37
C TRP A 66 12.44 1.55 -9.30
N TYR A 67 13.06 1.30 -10.44
CA TYR A 67 14.52 1.30 -10.57
C TYR A 67 14.90 1.62 -12.01
N ASP A 68 16.12 2.08 -12.19
CA ASP A 68 16.65 2.43 -13.50
C ASP A 68 17.55 1.30 -14.01
N VAL A 69 17.38 0.98 -15.29
CA VAL A 69 18.23 0.05 -16.04
C VAL A 69 18.59 0.70 -17.37
N PRO A 70 19.56 0.16 -18.14
CA PRO A 70 19.98 0.79 -19.40
C PRO A 70 18.85 1.06 -20.39
N SER A 71 17.81 0.23 -20.39
CA SER A 71 16.66 0.40 -21.27
C SER A 71 15.63 1.40 -20.76
N GLY A 72 15.83 2.00 -19.58
CA GLY A 72 14.95 2.99 -18.99
C GLY A 72 14.52 2.64 -17.57
N ARG A 73 13.48 3.32 -17.11
CA ARG A 73 12.95 3.10 -15.76
C ARG A 73 11.88 2.01 -15.78
N LYS A 74 11.99 1.09 -14.84
CA LYS A 74 11.01 0.02 -14.62
C LYS A 74 10.27 0.27 -13.32
N ALA A 75 8.98 -0.08 -13.31
CA ALA A 75 8.15 0.04 -12.10
C ALA A 75 7.39 -1.27 -11.88
N TRP A 76 7.24 -1.64 -10.60
CA TRP A 76 6.54 -2.87 -10.19
C TRP A 76 5.57 -2.56 -9.07
N ILE A 77 4.46 -3.27 -9.07
CA ILE A 77 3.47 -3.23 -7.99
C ILE A 77 3.72 -4.43 -7.09
N GLU A 78 3.91 -4.16 -5.80
CA GLU A 78 4.22 -5.15 -4.78
C GLU A 78 3.18 -5.11 -3.66
N ASP A 79 2.95 -6.25 -3.03
CA ASP A 79 2.14 -6.38 -1.80
C ASP A 79 0.79 -5.67 -1.90
N VAL A 80 0.03 -5.98 -2.93
CA VAL A 80 -1.34 -5.46 -3.05
C VAL A 80 -2.27 -6.31 -2.20
N VAL A 81 -2.94 -5.68 -1.25
CA VAL A 81 -3.91 -6.37 -0.40
C VAL A 81 -5.12 -5.49 -0.14
N VAL A 82 -6.30 -6.10 -0.17
CA VAL A 82 -7.55 -5.46 0.21
C VAL A 82 -8.20 -6.31 1.29
N ASP A 83 -8.66 -5.65 2.35
CA ASP A 83 -9.32 -6.31 3.46
C ASP A 83 -10.55 -7.07 2.93
N ALA A 84 -10.63 -8.36 3.23
CA ALA A 84 -11.74 -9.19 2.81
C ALA A 84 -13.09 -8.66 3.32
N ALA A 85 -13.08 -8.03 4.50
CA ALA A 85 -14.28 -7.41 5.07
C ALA A 85 -14.76 -6.21 4.27
N ALA A 86 -13.90 -5.62 3.44
CA ALA A 86 -14.22 -4.48 2.58
C ALA A 86 -14.29 -4.87 1.10
N GLY A 87 -14.45 -6.16 0.80
CA GLY A 87 -14.54 -6.66 -0.57
C GLY A 87 -15.68 -6.00 -1.34
N GLY A 88 -15.43 -5.69 -2.61
CA GLY A 88 -16.43 -5.07 -3.47
C GLY A 88 -16.51 -3.56 -3.39
N CYS A 89 -15.66 -2.91 -2.59
CA CYS A 89 -15.66 -1.44 -2.48
C CYS A 89 -14.81 -0.73 -3.55
N GLY A 90 -14.09 -1.49 -4.39
CA GLY A 90 -13.24 -0.91 -5.44
C GLY A 90 -11.87 -0.45 -4.97
N ALA A 91 -11.45 -0.82 -3.76
CA ALA A 91 -10.16 -0.39 -3.21
C ALA A 91 -8.97 -0.84 -4.04
N GLY A 92 -8.97 -2.10 -4.49
CA GLY A 92 -7.88 -2.64 -5.30
C GLY A 92 -7.69 -1.87 -6.59
N GLU A 93 -8.78 -1.60 -7.30
CA GLU A 93 -8.74 -0.83 -8.53
C GLU A 93 -8.25 0.60 -8.29
N ALA A 94 -8.74 1.23 -7.24
CA ALA A 94 -8.34 2.59 -6.89
C ALA A 94 -6.85 2.68 -6.56
N LEU A 95 -6.32 1.69 -5.84
CA LEU A 95 -4.90 1.60 -5.51
C LEU A 95 -4.04 1.45 -6.77
N VAL A 96 -4.43 0.56 -7.68
CA VAL A 96 -3.69 0.35 -8.93
C VAL A 96 -3.69 1.61 -9.78
N ARG A 97 -4.82 2.31 -9.86
CA ARG A 97 -4.92 3.57 -10.60
C ARG A 97 -4.01 4.65 -10.01
N ALA A 98 -3.94 4.74 -8.68
CA ALA A 98 -3.06 5.68 -8.01
C ALA A 98 -1.59 5.38 -8.30
N ALA A 99 -1.21 4.10 -8.28
CA ALA A 99 0.15 3.68 -8.61
C ALA A 99 0.50 3.99 -10.06
N GLN A 100 -0.42 3.75 -11.00
CA GLN A 100 -0.21 4.06 -12.41
C GLN A 100 -0.03 5.56 -12.63
N ALA A 101 -0.84 6.38 -11.98
CA ALA A 101 -0.72 7.83 -12.07
C ALA A 101 0.61 8.33 -11.51
N HIS A 102 1.08 7.73 -10.42
CA HIS A 102 2.35 8.10 -9.78
C HIS A 102 3.54 7.69 -10.67
N ALA A 103 3.44 6.55 -11.35
CA ALA A 103 4.50 6.03 -12.21
C ALA A 103 4.61 6.77 -13.56
N ALA A 104 3.57 7.48 -13.95
CA ALA A 104 3.53 8.19 -15.23
C ALA A 104 4.51 9.38 -15.28
#